data_457fe5d33a3139d3cde5efc2fcd316b8
#
_entry.id   457fe5d33a3139d3cde5efc2fcd316b8
#
_cell.length_a   1.000
_cell.length_b   1.000
_cell.length_c   1.000
_cell.angle_alpha   90.00
_cell.angle_beta   90.00
_cell.angle_gamma   90.00
#
_symmetry.space_group_name_H-M   'P 1'
#
loop_
_entity.id
_entity.type
_entity.pdbx_description
1 polymer ?
#
loop_
_entity_poly.entity_id
_entity_poly.type
_entity_poly.pdbx_seq_one_letter_code
_entity_poly.pdbx_strand_id
1 'polypeptide(L)'
;MALAIVVTLEKELSDGAAATYAKAGSGKALARETDRLDGAARRKNVSPITTLLSESQAALIEQMKEQGFDPAKMRLPPEQWFGAADGLRTVRALAEYVGGNLNDFKQPNPILRDLKSAESLLAAADAAGVRFHFTKTHL
;
A
#
# COMPACT_ATOMS: atom_id res chain seq x y z
N MET A 1 -16.74 -8.18 4.25
CA MET A 1 -15.84 -7.07 3.93
C MET A 1 -14.58 -7.59 3.25
N ALA A 2 -14.11 -6.90 2.24
CA ALA A 2 -12.94 -7.33 1.50
C ALA A 2 -11.68 -6.68 2.06
N LEU A 3 -10.57 -7.42 2.09
CA LEU A 3 -9.27 -6.90 2.44
C LEU A 3 -8.73 -6.05 1.30
N ALA A 4 -8.10 -4.93 1.62
CA ALA A 4 -7.48 -4.03 0.65
C ALA A 4 -6.12 -3.57 1.15
N ILE A 5 -5.21 -3.29 0.21
CA ILE A 5 -3.93 -2.65 0.51
C ILE A 5 -3.94 -1.28 -0.16
N VAL A 6 -3.81 -0.24 0.65
CA VAL A 6 -3.90 1.15 0.18
C VAL A 6 -2.65 1.93 0.59
N VAL A 7 -2.39 3.02 -0.13
CA VAL A 7 -1.30 3.95 0.19
C VAL A 7 -1.78 4.92 1.26
N THR A 8 -1.01 5.06 2.33
CA THR A 8 -1.24 6.05 3.38
C THR A 8 -0.06 7.03 3.40
N LEU A 9 -0.35 8.32 3.37
CA LEU A 9 0.66 9.37 3.37
C LEU A 9 0.85 9.96 4.77
N GLU A 10 2.08 10.31 5.10
CA GLU A 10 2.42 10.98 6.36
C GLU A 10 1.74 12.35 6.50
N LYS A 11 1.58 13.06 5.38
CA LYS A 11 0.96 14.38 5.32
C LYS A 11 0.02 14.45 4.14
N GLU A 12 -0.99 15.31 4.23
CA GLU A 12 -1.89 15.55 3.11
C GLU A 12 -1.19 16.33 1.99
N LEU A 13 -1.57 16.02 0.76
CA LEU A 13 -1.10 16.74 -0.42
C LEU A 13 -2.11 17.84 -0.80
N SER A 14 -1.60 19.00 -1.19
CA SER A 14 -2.43 20.14 -1.55
C SER A 14 -3.00 20.08 -2.97
N ASP A 15 -2.53 19.14 -3.80
CA ASP A 15 -2.88 19.06 -5.23
C ASP A 15 -4.09 18.16 -5.53
N GLY A 16 -4.74 17.60 -4.51
CA GLY A 16 -5.89 16.73 -4.70
C GLY A 16 -5.56 15.30 -5.14
N ALA A 17 -4.29 14.91 -5.18
CA ALA A 17 -3.88 13.57 -5.60
C ALA A 17 -4.48 12.49 -4.71
N ALA A 18 -4.58 12.72 -3.41
CA ALA A 18 -5.17 11.76 -2.47
C ALA A 18 -6.66 11.52 -2.75
N ALA A 19 -7.40 12.57 -3.10
CA ALA A 19 -8.82 12.45 -3.46
C ALA A 19 -9.00 11.67 -4.77
N THR A 20 -8.14 11.92 -5.74
CA THR A 20 -8.13 11.17 -7.00
C THR A 20 -7.84 9.70 -6.76
N TYR A 21 -6.86 9.40 -5.93
CA TYR A 21 -6.51 8.04 -5.55
C TYR A 21 -7.69 7.31 -4.89
N ALA A 22 -8.37 7.97 -3.96
CA ALA A 22 -9.50 7.38 -3.25
C ALA A 22 -10.65 7.00 -4.20
N LYS A 23 -10.80 7.70 -5.33
CA LYS A 23 -11.85 7.42 -6.33
C LYS A 23 -11.43 6.40 -7.38
N ALA A 24 -10.12 6.27 -7.65
CA ALA A 24 -9.64 5.53 -8.81
C ALA A 24 -9.49 4.03 -8.58
N GLY A 25 -9.19 3.58 -7.36
CA GLY A 25 -8.96 2.16 -7.08
C GLY A 25 -9.27 1.82 -5.64
N SER A 26 -9.45 0.52 -5.37
CA SER A 26 -9.82 0.04 -4.05
C SER A 26 -8.67 -0.60 -3.29
N GLY A 27 -7.61 -1.04 -3.98
CA GLY A 27 -6.53 -1.83 -3.37
C GLY A 27 -6.89 -3.29 -3.10
N LYS A 28 -8.09 -3.71 -3.46
CA LYS A 28 -8.54 -5.10 -3.23
C LYS A 28 -7.75 -6.11 -4.05
N ALA A 29 -7.42 -5.77 -5.29
CA ALA A 29 -6.64 -6.64 -6.15
C ALA A 29 -5.22 -6.83 -5.62
N LEU A 30 -4.60 -5.78 -5.08
CA LEU A 30 -3.28 -5.87 -4.46
C LEU A 30 -3.30 -6.82 -3.26
N ALA A 31 -4.35 -6.75 -2.45
CA ALA A 31 -4.48 -7.62 -1.29
C ALA A 31 -4.67 -9.09 -1.68
N ARG A 32 -5.47 -9.35 -2.71
CA ARG A 32 -5.75 -10.73 -3.17
C ARG A 32 -4.52 -11.44 -3.73
N GLU A 33 -3.64 -10.70 -4.40
CA GLU A 33 -2.49 -11.26 -5.11
C GLU A 33 -1.16 -10.89 -4.43
N THR A 34 -1.19 -10.55 -3.14
CA THR A 34 -0.01 -10.07 -2.40
C THR A 34 1.18 -11.00 -2.52
N ASP A 35 0.98 -12.31 -2.33
CA ASP A 35 2.07 -13.28 -2.35
C ASP A 35 2.75 -13.33 -3.73
N ARG A 36 1.96 -13.30 -4.79
CA ARG A 36 2.49 -13.28 -6.16
C ARG A 36 3.21 -11.99 -6.47
N LEU A 37 2.65 -10.86 -6.01
CA LEU A 37 3.27 -9.55 -6.20
C LEU A 37 4.58 -9.43 -5.43
N ASP A 38 4.65 -9.96 -4.22
CA ASP A 38 5.89 -9.97 -3.44
C ASP A 38 6.96 -10.84 -4.13
N GLY A 39 6.57 -11.98 -4.68
CA GLY A 39 7.46 -12.81 -5.47
C GLY A 39 7.99 -12.08 -6.70
N ALA A 40 7.12 -11.34 -7.40
CA ALA A 40 7.51 -10.52 -8.54
C ALA A 40 8.47 -9.39 -8.14
N ALA A 41 8.23 -8.75 -6.99
CA ALA A 41 9.10 -7.70 -6.47
C ALA A 41 10.52 -8.23 -6.21
N ARG A 42 10.63 -9.42 -5.64
CA ARG A 42 11.93 -10.05 -5.40
C ARG A 42 12.65 -10.32 -6.71
N ARG A 43 11.95 -10.78 -7.74
CA ARG A 43 12.52 -11.00 -9.08
C ARG A 43 13.01 -9.71 -9.73
N LYS A 44 12.34 -8.60 -9.45
CA LYS A 44 12.70 -7.27 -9.98
C LYS A 44 13.68 -6.51 -9.09
N ASN A 45 14.12 -7.09 -7.98
CA ASN A 45 15.03 -6.47 -7.02
C ASN A 45 14.49 -5.16 -6.44
N VAL A 46 13.19 -5.13 -6.15
CA VAL A 46 12.54 -4.01 -5.45
C VAL A 46 11.93 -4.51 -4.16
N SER A 47 11.57 -3.57 -3.27
CA SER A 47 10.99 -3.92 -1.98
C SER A 47 9.62 -4.55 -2.16
N PRO A 48 9.35 -5.74 -1.59
CA PRO A 48 8.00 -6.31 -1.59
C PRO A 48 7.00 -5.40 -0.88
N ILE A 49 5.73 -5.45 -1.28
CA ILE A 49 4.67 -4.65 -0.66
C ILE A 49 4.61 -4.89 0.84
N THR A 50 4.75 -6.15 1.28
CA THR A 50 4.68 -6.50 2.70
C THR A 50 5.78 -5.86 3.53
N THR A 51 6.94 -5.53 2.95
CA THR A 51 8.01 -4.84 3.67
C THR A 51 7.74 -3.34 3.82
N LEU A 52 6.77 -2.81 3.10
CA LEU A 52 6.38 -1.40 3.15
C LEU A 52 5.04 -1.20 3.87
N LEU A 53 4.52 -2.25 4.52
CA LEU A 53 3.30 -2.18 5.31
C LEU A 53 3.59 -1.61 6.70
N SER A 54 2.67 -0.79 7.19
CA SER A 54 2.67 -0.30 8.56
C SER A 54 1.23 0.05 8.96
N GLU A 55 1.00 0.23 10.27
CA GLU A 55 -0.29 0.65 10.80
C GLU A 55 -0.08 1.77 11.81
N SER A 56 -1.03 2.70 11.89
CA SER A 56 -0.98 3.74 12.89
C SER A 56 -1.20 3.16 14.29
N GLN A 57 -0.52 3.71 15.29
CA GLN A 57 -0.71 3.28 16.67
C GLN A 57 -2.14 3.54 17.14
N ALA A 58 -2.78 4.61 16.69
CA ALA A 58 -4.16 4.92 17.02
C ALA A 58 -5.12 3.81 16.55
N ALA A 59 -4.92 3.29 15.32
CA ALA A 59 -5.72 2.20 14.79
C ALA A 59 -5.50 0.91 15.58
N LEU A 60 -4.26 0.60 15.96
CA LEU A 60 -3.94 -0.56 16.78
C LEU A 60 -4.58 -0.47 18.16
N ILE A 61 -4.55 0.70 18.78
CA ILE A 61 -5.18 0.94 20.07
C ILE A 61 -6.68 0.69 20.02
N GLU A 62 -7.35 1.20 18.99
CA GLU A 62 -8.79 0.96 18.82
C GLU A 62 -9.11 -0.53 18.64
N GLN A 63 -8.34 -1.23 17.82
CA GLN A 63 -8.49 -2.67 17.62
C GLN A 63 -8.36 -3.44 18.95
N MET A 64 -7.36 -3.09 19.74
CA MET A 64 -7.10 -3.74 21.02
C MET A 64 -8.24 -3.51 22.01
N LYS A 65 -8.79 -2.30 22.07
CA LYS A 65 -9.93 -1.98 22.93
C LYS A 65 -11.17 -2.79 22.54
N GLU A 66 -11.43 -2.94 21.24
CA GLU A 66 -12.54 -3.75 20.75
C GLU A 66 -12.39 -5.22 21.13
N GLN A 67 -11.16 -5.73 21.21
CA GLN A 67 -10.87 -7.11 21.60
C GLN A 67 -10.75 -7.29 23.10
N GLY A 68 -10.93 -6.24 23.91
CA GLY A 68 -10.85 -6.31 25.35
C GLY A 68 -9.45 -6.21 25.95
N PHE A 69 -8.46 -5.83 25.16
CA PHE A 69 -7.09 -5.63 25.64
C PHE A 69 -6.87 -4.21 26.14
N ASP A 70 -5.99 -4.06 27.14
CA ASP A 70 -5.58 -2.75 27.64
C ASP A 70 -4.32 -2.29 26.90
N PRO A 71 -4.41 -1.24 26.04
CA PRO A 71 -3.26 -0.76 25.26
C PRO A 71 -2.11 -0.26 26.13
N ALA A 72 -2.41 0.24 27.34
CA ALA A 72 -1.39 0.76 28.26
C ALA A 72 -0.44 -0.32 28.77
N LYS A 73 -0.88 -1.58 28.74
CA LYS A 73 -0.10 -2.74 29.22
C LYS A 73 0.65 -3.46 28.11
N MET A 74 0.54 -3.01 26.87
CA MET A 74 1.10 -3.68 25.70
C MET A 74 2.10 -2.80 24.98
N ARG A 75 3.15 -3.43 24.43
CA ARG A 75 4.07 -2.75 23.54
C ARG A 75 3.49 -2.74 22.14
N LEU A 76 3.26 -1.53 21.61
CA LEU A 76 2.81 -1.35 20.24
C LEU A 76 4.02 -1.12 19.34
N PRO A 77 4.05 -1.74 18.13
CA PRO A 77 5.08 -1.42 17.16
C PRO A 77 4.94 0.04 16.72
N PRO A 78 6.05 0.76 16.53
CA PRO A 78 5.97 2.13 16.02
C PRO A 78 5.47 2.13 14.58
N GLU A 79 4.71 3.16 14.22
CA GLU A 79 4.33 3.38 12.84
C GLU A 79 5.58 3.72 12.02
N GLN A 80 5.79 3.01 10.92
CA GLN A 80 6.96 3.19 10.08
C GLN A 80 6.58 3.96 8.82
N TRP A 81 7.43 4.88 8.42
CA TRP A 81 7.28 5.66 7.20
C TRP A 81 8.43 5.41 6.25
N PHE A 82 8.12 5.31 4.97
CA PHE A 82 9.07 4.98 3.92
C PHE A 82 9.13 6.12 2.90
N GLY A 83 10.25 6.25 2.21
CA GLY A 83 10.37 7.22 1.12
C GLY A 83 9.43 6.88 -0.03
N ALA A 84 8.70 7.88 -0.53
CA ALA A 84 7.79 7.67 -1.65
C ALA A 84 8.50 7.15 -2.89
N ALA A 85 9.77 7.50 -3.08
CA ALA A 85 10.59 6.97 -4.18
C ALA A 85 10.74 5.45 -4.13
N ASP A 86 10.85 4.86 -2.93
CA ASP A 86 10.91 3.41 -2.78
C ASP A 86 9.60 2.75 -3.19
N GLY A 87 8.48 3.33 -2.78
CA GLY A 87 7.16 2.85 -3.19
C GLY A 87 6.94 2.97 -4.70
N LEU A 88 7.36 4.08 -5.30
CA LEU A 88 7.29 4.28 -6.74
C LEU A 88 8.07 3.20 -7.50
N ARG A 89 9.28 2.91 -7.04
CA ARG A 89 10.12 1.88 -7.65
C ARG A 89 9.41 0.53 -7.63
N THR A 90 8.81 0.18 -6.49
CA THR A 90 8.08 -1.07 -6.32
C THR A 90 6.86 -1.13 -7.23
N VAL A 91 5.98 -0.11 -7.22
CA VAL A 91 4.75 -0.17 -8.01
C VAL A 91 5.03 -0.12 -9.52
N ARG A 92 6.04 0.61 -9.95
CA ARG A 92 6.44 0.64 -11.36
C ARG A 92 6.98 -0.71 -11.83
N ALA A 93 7.85 -1.33 -11.03
CA ALA A 93 8.40 -2.65 -11.34
C ALA A 93 7.30 -3.71 -11.37
N LEU A 94 6.36 -3.66 -10.43
CA LEU A 94 5.23 -4.59 -10.39
C LEU A 94 4.29 -4.39 -11.58
N ALA A 95 4.00 -3.16 -11.96
CA ALA A 95 3.17 -2.87 -13.13
C ALA A 95 3.80 -3.42 -14.41
N GLU A 96 5.11 -3.25 -14.55
CA GLU A 96 5.86 -3.80 -15.69
C GLU A 96 5.80 -5.33 -15.70
N TYR A 97 6.03 -5.96 -14.54
CA TYR A 97 5.99 -7.42 -14.42
C TYR A 97 4.61 -7.97 -14.73
N VAL A 98 3.55 -7.40 -14.15
CA VAL A 98 2.18 -7.86 -14.40
C VAL A 98 1.81 -7.68 -15.87
N GLY A 99 2.16 -6.54 -16.47
CA GLY A 99 1.90 -6.25 -17.88
C GLY A 99 2.59 -7.22 -18.83
N GLY A 100 3.76 -7.73 -18.46
CA GLY A 100 4.50 -8.71 -19.26
C GLY A 100 4.17 -10.17 -18.95
N ASN A 101 3.37 -10.44 -17.90
CA ASN A 101 3.08 -11.80 -17.42
C ASN A 101 1.60 -11.92 -17.02
N LEU A 102 0.69 -11.51 -17.88
CA LEU A 102 -0.74 -11.44 -17.59
C LEU A 102 -1.32 -12.79 -17.14
N ASN A 103 -0.79 -13.88 -17.68
CA ASN A 103 -1.29 -15.22 -17.37
C ASN A 103 -0.90 -15.72 -15.97
N ASP A 104 0.05 -15.08 -15.32
CA ASP A 104 0.47 -15.43 -13.97
C ASP A 104 -0.52 -14.95 -12.90
N PHE A 105 -1.49 -14.10 -13.28
CA PHE A 105 -2.44 -13.51 -12.37
C PHE A 105 -3.86 -13.84 -12.78
N LYS A 106 -4.75 -14.04 -11.80
CA LYS A 106 -6.15 -14.35 -12.06
C LYS A 106 -6.89 -13.18 -12.67
N GLN A 107 -6.63 -11.97 -12.16
CA GLN A 107 -7.28 -10.74 -12.61
C GLN A 107 -6.24 -9.64 -12.75
N PRO A 108 -5.45 -9.64 -13.84
CA PRO A 108 -4.36 -8.69 -13.98
C PRO A 108 -4.83 -7.23 -14.17
N ASN A 109 -5.97 -7.02 -14.82
CA ASN A 109 -6.45 -5.66 -15.09
C ASN A 109 -6.77 -4.86 -13.81
N PRO A 110 -7.49 -5.41 -12.82
CA PRO A 110 -7.67 -4.72 -11.53
C PRO A 110 -6.35 -4.45 -10.81
N ILE A 111 -5.39 -5.38 -10.88
CA ILE A 111 -4.06 -5.19 -10.28
C ILE A 111 -3.36 -4.01 -10.94
N LEU A 112 -3.35 -3.94 -12.26
CA LEU A 112 -2.73 -2.85 -13.00
C LEU A 112 -3.38 -1.50 -12.68
N ARG A 113 -4.70 -1.48 -12.51
CA ARG A 113 -5.43 -0.27 -12.13
C ARG A 113 -5.00 0.20 -10.74
N ASP A 114 -4.94 -0.71 -9.77
CA ASP A 114 -4.52 -0.38 -8.42
C ASP A 114 -3.06 0.10 -8.38
N LEU A 115 -2.17 -0.54 -9.13
CA LEU A 115 -0.76 -0.14 -9.23
C LEU A 115 -0.61 1.25 -9.86
N LYS A 116 -1.36 1.54 -10.92
CA LYS A 116 -1.32 2.85 -11.58
C LYS A 116 -1.82 3.96 -10.66
N SER A 117 -2.90 3.69 -9.92
CA SER A 117 -3.44 4.65 -8.95
C SER A 117 -2.42 4.94 -7.85
N ALA A 118 -1.78 3.90 -7.32
CA ALA A 118 -0.74 4.04 -6.32
C ALA A 118 0.48 4.80 -6.88
N GLU A 119 0.88 4.51 -8.11
CA GLU A 119 1.98 5.21 -8.78
C GLU A 119 1.74 6.71 -8.85
N SER A 120 0.54 7.11 -9.28
CA SER A 120 0.20 8.54 -9.39
C SER A 120 0.27 9.25 -8.04
N LEU A 121 -0.27 8.62 -7.00
CA LEU A 121 -0.22 9.20 -5.64
C LEU A 121 1.21 9.27 -5.11
N LEU A 122 1.98 8.21 -5.29
CA LEU A 122 3.37 8.15 -4.82
C LEU A 122 4.26 9.14 -5.57
N ALA A 123 4.01 9.36 -6.87
CA ALA A 123 4.75 10.36 -7.63
C ALA A 123 4.50 11.76 -7.09
N ALA A 124 3.24 12.08 -6.76
CA ALA A 124 2.90 13.37 -6.15
C ALA A 124 3.53 13.51 -4.76
N ALA A 125 3.52 12.44 -3.96
CA ALA A 125 4.13 12.43 -2.64
C ALA A 125 5.65 12.62 -2.72
N ASP A 126 6.31 11.95 -3.66
CA ASP A 126 7.76 12.09 -3.87
C ASP A 126 8.12 13.53 -4.24
N ALA A 127 7.36 14.14 -5.15
CA ALA A 127 7.57 15.52 -5.55
C ALA A 127 7.40 16.50 -4.38
N ALA A 128 6.51 16.19 -3.44
CA ALA A 128 6.24 17.02 -2.26
C ALA A 128 7.13 16.67 -1.06
N GLY A 129 7.97 15.64 -1.15
CA GLY A 129 8.81 15.20 -0.04
C GLY A 129 8.03 14.53 1.09
N VAL A 130 6.86 13.95 0.78
CA VAL A 130 5.98 13.29 1.76
C VAL A 130 6.26 11.79 1.76
N ARG A 131 6.43 11.22 2.96
CA ARG A 131 6.65 9.78 3.12
C ARG A 131 5.32 9.03 3.13
N PHE A 132 5.39 7.70 2.97
CA PHE A 132 4.21 6.85 2.89
C PHE A 132 4.44 5.52 3.61
N HIS A 133 3.36 4.76 3.77
CA HIS A 133 3.40 3.31 3.95
C HIS A 133 2.15 2.71 3.29
N PHE A 134 2.21 1.42 3.01
CA PHE A 134 1.01 0.68 2.64
C PHE A 134 0.26 0.26 3.92
N THR A 135 -1.06 0.21 3.84
CA THR A 135 -1.91 -0.18 4.96
C THR A 135 -2.87 -1.27 4.50
N LYS A 136 -2.99 -2.34 5.30
CA LYS A 136 -4.07 -3.32 5.12
C LYS A 136 -5.31 -2.81 5.81
N THR A 137 -6.41 -2.80 5.10
CA THR A 137 -7.70 -2.35 5.64
C THR A 137 -8.83 -3.21 5.09
N HIS A 138 -9.98 -3.15 5.74
CA HIS A 138 -11.20 -3.82 5.27
C HIS A 138 -12.16 -2.78 4.73
N LEU A 139 -12.64 -3.03 3.52
CA LEU A 139 -13.59 -2.15 2.85
C LEU A 139 -14.98 -2.79 2.76
#